data_1958172886ff56b101e97523484e7789
#
_entry.id   1958172886ff56b101e97523484e7789
#
_cell.length_a   1.000
_cell.length_b   1.000
_cell.length_c   1.000
_cell.angle_alpha   90.00
_cell.angle_beta   90.00
_cell.angle_gamma   90.00
#
_symmetry.space_group_name_H-M   'P 1'
#
loop_
_entity.id
_entity.type
_entity.pdbx_description
1 polymer ?
#
loop_
_entity_poly.entity_id
_entity_poly.type
_entity_poly.pdbx_seq_one_letter_code
_entity_poly.pdbx_strand_id
1 'polypeptide(L)'
;FPTRRSSDLNNQMQMLWGAVDNTDENNLMRRFGTCLVTYSLEGKPGDDTYMKLISRNDDFNDHTLGYGDTMWEDEDGHTYLYTTSNYKVAVARTATHDLSSQWEYYVADPQGNFSWTTEYPSTQDAEYSTIIPLESGCSMPWVFKKGDTYYMIGQSIWFGRDVLMFRSKHPYGPFVDQKTLFTLPE
;
A
#
# COMPACT_ATOMS: atom_id res chain seq x y z
N PHE A 1 -4.86 11.96 0.69
CA PHE A 1 -5.56 11.07 -0.25
C PHE A 1 -5.96 9.80 0.47
N PRO A 2 -7.21 9.33 0.31
CA PRO A 2 -7.62 8.09 0.91
C PRO A 2 -6.83 6.96 0.25
N THR A 3 -5.99 6.31 1.01
CA THR A 3 -5.49 5.01 0.63
C THR A 3 -6.64 4.03 0.70
N ARG A 4 -6.93 3.41 -0.41
CA ARG A 4 -8.10 2.56 -0.54
C ARG A 4 -7.86 1.24 0.17
N ARG A 5 -8.54 0.97 1.17
CA ARG A 5 -9.44 -0.11 1.52
C ARG A 5 -9.51 -0.42 3.00
N SER A 6 -10.55 -0.93 3.20
CA SER A 6 -11.22 -1.57 4.29
C SER A 6 -10.93 -3.04 4.33
N SER A 7 -10.51 -3.54 5.44
CA SER A 7 -10.78 -4.90 5.82
C SER A 7 -12.26 -5.00 6.22
N ASP A 8 -12.99 -5.96 5.69
CA ASP A 8 -14.33 -6.28 6.19
C ASP A 8 -14.21 -7.09 7.48
N LEU A 9 -14.11 -6.39 8.60
CA LEU A 9 -14.11 -6.96 9.93
C LEU A 9 -15.55 -6.95 10.47
N ASN A 10 -16.36 -7.95 10.14
CA ASN A 10 -17.71 -8.08 10.70
C ASN A 10 -18.55 -6.80 10.57
N ASN A 11 -18.78 -6.31 9.36
CA ASN A 11 -19.45 -5.06 9.05
C ASN A 11 -18.69 -3.79 9.49
N GLN A 12 -17.39 -3.87 9.64
CA GLN A 12 -16.53 -2.70 9.85
C GLN A 12 -15.60 -2.49 8.65
N MET A 13 -15.26 -1.24 8.40
CA MET A 13 -14.31 -0.83 7.39
C MET A 13 -13.18 -0.03 8.03
N GLN A 14 -11.96 -0.50 7.89
CA GLN A 14 -10.78 0.24 8.32
C GLN A 14 -10.14 0.95 7.12
N MET A 15 -9.65 2.16 7.34
CA MET A 15 -8.98 2.99 6.34
C MET A 15 -7.71 3.60 6.92
N LEU A 16 -6.65 3.58 6.12
CA LEU A 16 -5.43 4.33 6.42
C LEU A 16 -5.44 5.67 5.68
N TRP A 17 -5.09 6.72 6.39
CA TRP A 17 -4.96 8.08 5.85
C TRP A 17 -3.54 8.58 6.07
N GLY A 18 -2.87 9.03 5.01
CA GLY A 18 -1.58 9.68 5.15
C GLY A 18 -1.72 11.06 5.79
N ALA A 19 -1.03 11.29 6.90
CA ALA A 19 -0.87 12.60 7.49
C ALA A 19 0.24 13.35 6.76
N VAL A 20 -0.06 14.54 6.22
CA VAL A 20 0.88 15.35 5.45
C VAL A 20 1.00 16.75 6.04
N ASP A 21 2.22 17.26 6.04
CA ASP A 21 2.52 18.64 6.42
C ASP A 21 2.67 19.49 5.14
N ASN A 22 1.90 20.54 5.05
CA ASN A 22 1.91 21.52 3.97
C ASN A 22 2.44 22.89 4.43
N THR A 23 3.03 22.99 5.62
CA THR A 23 3.53 24.26 6.16
C THR A 23 4.90 24.64 5.61
N ASP A 24 5.65 23.70 5.07
CA ASP A 24 6.94 23.94 4.43
C ASP A 24 6.74 24.17 2.93
N GLU A 25 6.91 25.41 2.46
CA GLU A 25 6.77 25.78 1.05
C GLU A 25 7.76 25.05 0.12
N ASN A 26 8.88 24.57 0.64
CA ASN A 26 9.90 23.84 -0.12
C ASN A 26 9.64 22.32 -0.15
N ASN A 27 8.75 21.83 0.69
CA ASN A 27 8.44 20.41 0.81
C ASN A 27 6.95 20.16 1.06
N LEU A 28 6.15 20.62 0.13
CA LEU A 28 4.70 20.40 0.16
C LEU A 28 4.36 18.92 0.16
N MET A 29 3.35 18.53 0.93
CA MET A 29 2.88 17.16 1.07
C MET A 29 3.89 16.21 1.73
N ARG A 30 4.79 16.72 2.58
CA ARG A 30 5.66 15.88 3.38
C ARG A 30 4.83 15.00 4.30
N ARG A 31 4.87 13.69 4.07
CA ARG A 31 4.21 12.73 4.95
C ARG A 31 4.98 12.64 6.27
N PHE A 32 4.26 12.63 7.37
CA PHE A 32 4.85 12.49 8.72
C PHE A 32 4.18 11.40 9.55
N GLY A 33 3.15 10.74 9.04
CA GLY A 33 2.49 9.66 9.74
C GLY A 33 1.30 9.08 9.00
N THR A 34 0.61 8.21 9.68
CA THR A 34 -0.60 7.55 9.19
C THR A 34 -1.65 7.52 10.29
N CYS A 35 -2.87 7.88 9.95
CA CYS A 35 -4.07 7.79 10.78
C CYS A 35 -4.84 6.52 10.40
N LEU A 36 -5.31 5.78 11.40
CA LEU A 36 -6.23 4.65 11.21
C LEU A 36 -7.64 5.08 11.60
N VAL A 37 -8.59 4.89 10.68
CA VAL A 37 -9.99 5.19 10.91
C VAL A 37 -10.82 3.94 10.72
N THR A 38 -11.75 3.69 11.63
CA THR A 38 -12.68 2.55 11.57
C THR A 38 -14.11 3.05 11.49
N TYR A 39 -14.86 2.52 10.53
CA TYR A 39 -16.28 2.78 10.31
C TYR A 39 -17.10 1.51 10.54
N SER A 40 -18.33 1.67 11.04
CA SER A 40 -19.38 0.66 10.94
C SER A 40 -20.03 0.74 9.57
N LEU A 41 -20.36 -0.39 8.98
CA LEU A 41 -21.11 -0.52 7.73
C LEU A 41 -22.53 -1.03 7.99
N GLU A 42 -23.20 -0.54 9.02
CA GLU A 42 -24.58 -0.90 9.36
C GLU A 42 -25.59 -0.18 8.46
N GLY A 43 -26.61 -0.91 8.03
CA GLY A 43 -27.65 -0.36 7.15
C GLY A 43 -27.40 -0.64 5.66
N LYS A 44 -27.97 0.19 4.80
CA LYS A 44 -27.84 0.09 3.34
C LYS A 44 -27.11 1.30 2.79
N PRO A 45 -26.38 1.16 1.69
CA PRO A 45 -25.82 2.31 0.99
C PRO A 45 -26.90 3.37 0.72
N GLY A 46 -26.68 4.61 1.20
CA GLY A 46 -27.62 5.72 1.12
C GLY A 46 -28.38 6.03 2.41
N ASP A 47 -28.34 5.14 3.41
CA ASP A 47 -28.87 5.45 4.73
C ASP A 47 -27.88 6.34 5.52
N ASP A 48 -28.38 7.24 6.37
CA ASP A 48 -27.54 8.12 7.22
C ASP A 48 -26.69 7.34 8.23
N THR A 49 -27.04 6.06 8.48
CA THR A 49 -26.29 5.14 9.37
C THR A 49 -25.21 4.34 8.65
N TYR A 50 -25.19 4.37 7.30
CA TYR A 50 -24.17 3.69 6.52
C TYR A 50 -22.85 4.44 6.63
N MET A 51 -21.75 3.75 6.96
CA MET A 51 -20.44 4.34 7.24
C MET A 51 -20.41 5.29 8.47
N LYS A 52 -20.86 4.83 9.59
CA LYS A 52 -20.73 5.56 10.85
C LYS A 52 -19.31 5.42 11.42
N LEU A 53 -18.68 6.55 11.75
CA LEU A 53 -17.36 6.56 12.41
C LEU A 53 -17.44 5.86 13.78
N ILE A 54 -16.61 4.83 13.99
CA ILE A 54 -16.47 4.10 15.27
C ILE A 54 -15.27 4.65 16.04
N SER A 55 -14.11 4.71 15.37
CA SER A 55 -12.86 5.15 15.99
C SER A 55 -11.96 5.85 14.99
N ARG A 56 -11.10 6.72 15.53
CA ARG A 56 -10.04 7.40 14.79
C ARG A 56 -8.79 7.44 15.68
N ASN A 57 -7.69 6.99 15.15
CA ASN A 57 -6.38 7.08 15.76
C ASN A 57 -5.47 7.90 14.84
N ASP A 58 -5.25 9.17 15.18
CA ASP A 58 -4.44 10.09 14.37
C ASP A 58 -2.95 9.80 14.47
N ASP A 59 -2.53 9.22 15.58
CA ASP A 59 -1.14 8.86 15.88
C ASP A 59 -0.92 7.34 15.70
N PHE A 60 -1.55 6.73 14.70
CA PHE A 60 -1.45 5.29 14.46
C PHE A 60 0.00 4.86 14.19
N ASN A 61 0.70 5.61 13.37
CA ASN A 61 2.15 5.57 13.29
C ASN A 61 2.71 6.93 12.82
N ASP A 62 3.97 7.21 13.17
CA ASP A 62 4.71 8.44 12.87
C ASP A 62 5.73 8.25 11.72
N HIS A 63 5.58 7.20 10.94
CA HIS A 63 6.53 6.84 9.90
C HIS A 63 6.31 7.63 8.60
N THR A 64 7.41 8.01 7.98
CA THR A 64 7.41 8.77 6.72
C THR A 64 7.06 7.93 5.50
N LEU A 65 7.39 6.61 5.52
CA LEU A 65 6.94 5.68 4.50
C LEU A 65 5.47 5.36 4.71
N GLY A 66 4.70 5.57 3.67
CA GLY A 66 3.26 5.36 3.76
C GLY A 66 2.82 4.00 3.26
N TYR A 67 3.10 2.94 4.00
CA TYR A 67 2.46 1.67 3.68
C TYR A 67 0.93 1.79 3.70
N GLY A 68 0.28 1.27 2.66
CA GLY A 68 -1.16 1.37 2.46
C GLY A 68 -1.58 2.34 1.35
N ASP A 69 -0.67 2.75 0.45
CA ASP A 69 -1.04 3.45 -0.79
C ASP A 69 -2.01 2.61 -1.62
N THR A 70 -1.84 1.30 -1.59
CA THR A 70 -2.86 0.31 -1.92
C THR A 70 -2.75 -0.88 -0.96
N MET A 71 -3.83 -1.65 -0.86
CA MET A 71 -3.92 -2.82 0.01
C MET A 71 -4.61 -3.97 -0.72
N TRP A 72 -4.24 -5.19 -0.35
CA TRP A 72 -4.84 -6.42 -0.82
C TRP A 72 -5.08 -7.36 0.34
N GLU A 73 -6.34 -7.73 0.59
CA GLU A 73 -6.71 -8.80 1.52
C GLU A 73 -6.58 -10.13 0.81
N ASP A 74 -5.74 -11.01 1.34
CA ASP A 74 -5.51 -12.31 0.75
C ASP A 74 -6.22 -13.43 1.52
N GLU A 75 -6.46 -14.53 0.85
CA GLU A 75 -7.05 -15.75 1.40
C GLU A 75 -6.15 -16.42 2.46
N ASP A 76 -4.86 -16.04 2.52
CA ASP A 76 -3.90 -16.51 3.53
C ASP A 76 -4.10 -15.87 4.92
N GLY A 77 -5.06 -14.95 5.05
CA GLY A 77 -5.42 -14.29 6.29
C GLY A 77 -4.68 -12.99 6.56
N HIS A 78 -3.79 -12.55 5.68
CA HIS A 78 -3.06 -11.29 5.78
C HIS A 78 -3.69 -10.19 4.91
N THR A 79 -3.50 -8.95 5.33
CA THR A 79 -3.67 -7.78 4.45
C THR A 79 -2.29 -7.29 4.05
N TYR A 80 -2.01 -7.28 2.75
CA TYR A 80 -0.78 -6.76 2.17
C TYR A 80 -0.93 -5.27 1.89
N LEU A 81 0.06 -4.48 2.32
CA LEU A 81 0.08 -3.03 2.23
C LEU A 81 1.29 -2.61 1.39
N TYR A 82 1.02 -1.93 0.30
CA TYR A 82 2.08 -1.50 -0.61
C TYR A 82 2.37 -0.02 -0.40
N THR A 83 3.63 0.35 -0.59
CA THR A 83 4.09 1.74 -0.59
C THR A 83 5.04 1.98 -1.74
N THR A 84 5.21 3.25 -2.09
CA THR A 84 6.18 3.67 -3.10
C THR A 84 7.18 4.64 -2.49
N SER A 85 8.47 4.34 -2.64
CA SER A 85 9.57 5.25 -2.37
C SER A 85 10.45 5.34 -3.60
N ASN A 86 10.69 6.56 -4.10
CA ASN A 86 11.48 6.80 -5.32
C ASN A 86 11.09 5.86 -6.48
N TYR A 87 9.78 5.69 -6.69
CA TYR A 87 9.17 4.77 -7.68
C TYR A 87 9.47 3.27 -7.48
N LYS A 88 10.14 2.90 -6.39
CA LYS A 88 10.31 1.50 -5.97
C LYS A 88 9.16 1.08 -5.07
N VAL A 89 8.67 -0.12 -5.28
CA VAL A 89 7.53 -0.63 -4.53
C VAL A 89 8.01 -1.56 -3.44
N ALA A 90 7.66 -1.27 -2.21
CA ALA A 90 7.86 -2.13 -1.04
C ALA A 90 6.52 -2.62 -0.49
N VAL A 91 6.55 -3.70 0.27
CA VAL A 91 5.35 -4.33 0.82
C VAL A 91 5.51 -4.68 2.29
N ALA A 92 4.45 -4.43 3.04
CA ALA A 92 4.24 -4.93 4.39
C ALA A 92 3.00 -5.83 4.40
N ARG A 93 2.80 -6.56 5.50
CA ARG A 93 1.55 -7.28 5.76
C ARG A 93 1.15 -7.16 7.22
N THR A 94 -0.13 -7.32 7.50
CA THR A 94 -0.66 -7.43 8.86
C THR A 94 -0.75 -8.90 9.28
N ALA A 95 -0.70 -9.17 10.57
CA ALA A 95 -0.84 -10.55 11.09
C ALA A 95 -2.24 -11.13 10.86
N THR A 96 -3.23 -10.28 10.73
CA THR A 96 -4.63 -10.61 10.40
C THR A 96 -5.18 -9.56 9.44
N HIS A 97 -6.45 -9.66 9.02
CA HIS A 97 -7.09 -8.60 8.24
C HIS A 97 -7.32 -7.30 9.03
N ASP A 98 -7.18 -7.32 10.37
CA ASP A 98 -7.24 -6.11 11.19
C ASP A 98 -5.95 -5.28 11.01
N LEU A 99 -6.09 -4.06 10.48
CA LEU A 99 -4.96 -3.16 10.25
C LEU A 99 -4.28 -2.70 11.54
N SER A 100 -4.92 -2.85 12.70
CA SER A 100 -4.32 -2.58 14.01
C SER A 100 -3.48 -3.76 14.54
N SER A 101 -3.52 -4.92 13.89
CA SER A 101 -2.69 -6.08 14.26
C SER A 101 -1.21 -5.83 13.95
N GLN A 102 -0.34 -6.73 14.40
CA GLN A 102 1.11 -6.64 14.16
C GLN A 102 1.43 -6.55 12.66
N TRP A 103 2.27 -5.62 12.28
CA TRP A 103 2.79 -5.49 10.93
C TRP A 103 4.14 -6.16 10.79
N GLU A 104 4.38 -6.75 9.63
CA GLU A 104 5.66 -7.27 9.18
C GLU A 104 6.02 -6.63 7.84
N TYR A 105 7.28 -6.33 7.64
CA TYR A 105 7.84 -5.69 6.46
C TYR A 105 8.69 -6.68 5.68
N TYR A 106 8.53 -6.74 4.38
CA TYR A 106 9.29 -7.63 3.49
C TYR A 106 10.54 -6.91 3.03
N VAL A 107 11.68 -7.26 3.60
CA VAL A 107 12.95 -6.56 3.38
C VAL A 107 14.03 -7.49 2.84
N ALA A 108 14.90 -6.92 1.99
CA ALA A 108 16.05 -7.61 1.43
C ALA A 108 17.28 -7.36 2.31
N ASP A 109 18.09 -8.40 2.53
CA ASP A 109 19.43 -8.27 3.07
C ASP A 109 20.41 -7.72 2.01
N PRO A 110 21.67 -7.37 2.39
CA PRO A 110 22.67 -6.89 1.42
C PRO A 110 23.03 -7.89 0.31
N GLN A 111 22.67 -9.16 0.46
CA GLN A 111 22.84 -10.22 -0.52
C GLN A 111 21.62 -10.37 -1.45
N GLY A 112 20.55 -9.62 -1.18
CA GLY A 112 19.31 -9.66 -1.95
C GLY A 112 18.33 -10.76 -1.52
N ASN A 113 18.54 -11.42 -0.36
CA ASN A 113 17.59 -12.38 0.16
C ASN A 113 16.49 -11.67 0.95
N PHE A 114 15.25 -11.96 0.63
CA PHE A 114 14.09 -11.34 1.28
C PHE A 114 13.63 -12.14 2.50
N SER A 115 13.24 -11.41 3.54
CA SER A 115 12.62 -11.98 4.74
C SER A 115 11.60 -11.01 5.36
N TRP A 116 10.68 -11.55 6.17
CA TRP A 116 9.73 -10.75 6.95
C TRP A 116 10.38 -10.33 8.28
N THR A 117 10.22 -9.06 8.65
CA THR A 117 10.66 -8.50 9.93
C THR A 117 9.58 -7.62 10.53
N THR A 118 9.54 -7.53 11.84
CA THR A 118 8.68 -6.57 12.56
C THR A 118 9.35 -5.20 12.75
N GLU A 119 10.64 -5.09 12.42
CA GLU A 119 11.37 -3.83 12.46
C GLU A 119 10.99 -2.97 11.25
N TYR A 120 10.61 -1.71 11.52
CA TYR A 120 10.24 -0.78 10.47
C TYR A 120 11.47 -0.41 9.63
N PRO A 121 11.44 -0.59 8.29
CA PRO A 121 12.59 -0.33 7.44
C PRO A 121 12.80 1.18 7.25
N SER A 122 14.06 1.59 7.10
CA SER A 122 14.37 2.93 6.61
C SER A 122 13.86 3.11 5.17
N THR A 123 13.77 4.36 4.72
CA THR A 123 13.42 4.67 3.32
C THR A 123 14.36 3.98 2.34
N GLN A 124 15.65 3.97 2.65
CA GLN A 124 16.67 3.33 1.83
C GLN A 124 16.51 1.80 1.79
N ASP A 125 16.22 1.17 2.93
CA ASP A 125 15.95 -0.28 2.98
C ASP A 125 14.72 -0.65 2.16
N ALA A 126 13.66 0.17 2.22
CA ALA A 126 12.45 -0.02 1.44
C ALA A 126 12.71 0.11 -0.09
N GLU A 127 13.59 1.02 -0.51
CA GLU A 127 13.99 1.15 -1.93
C GLU A 127 14.80 -0.04 -2.41
N TYR A 128 15.73 -0.55 -1.61
CA TYR A 128 16.48 -1.78 -1.93
C TYR A 128 15.61 -3.03 -1.89
N SER A 129 14.61 -3.05 -1.03
CA SER A 129 13.64 -4.15 -0.89
C SER A 129 12.50 -4.06 -1.90
N THR A 130 12.75 -3.47 -3.07
CA THR A 130 11.72 -3.35 -4.10
C THR A 130 11.27 -4.71 -4.61
N ILE A 131 9.97 -4.89 -4.70
CA ILE A 131 9.32 -6.11 -5.21
C ILE A 131 9.06 -6.08 -6.73
N ILE A 132 9.50 -5.03 -7.42
CA ILE A 132 9.54 -4.91 -8.89
C ILE A 132 10.99 -4.88 -9.36
N PRO A 133 11.30 -5.09 -10.68
CA PRO A 133 12.66 -5.02 -11.17
C PRO A 133 13.34 -3.68 -10.84
N LEU A 134 14.63 -3.73 -10.51
CA LEU A 134 15.39 -2.55 -10.07
C LEU A 134 15.42 -1.42 -11.11
N GLU A 135 15.43 -1.76 -12.40
CA GLU A 135 15.38 -0.82 -13.52
C GLU A 135 13.99 -0.22 -13.74
N SER A 136 12.96 -0.82 -13.15
CA SER A 136 11.57 -0.39 -13.30
C SER A 136 11.19 0.68 -12.27
N GLY A 137 10.18 1.45 -12.61
CA GLY A 137 9.48 2.35 -11.68
C GLY A 137 7.99 2.07 -11.69
N CYS A 138 7.34 2.24 -10.55
CA CYS A 138 5.89 2.18 -10.44
C CYS A 138 5.42 3.18 -9.40
N SER A 139 4.52 4.02 -9.77
CA SER A 139 3.84 4.98 -8.89
C SER A 139 2.38 4.60 -8.74
N MET A 140 1.84 4.80 -7.55
CA MET A 140 0.44 4.48 -7.23
C MET A 140 0.07 3.03 -7.61
N PRO A 141 0.82 2.03 -7.12
CA PRO A 141 0.58 0.63 -7.46
C PRO A 141 -0.83 0.20 -7.04
N TRP A 142 -1.49 -0.54 -7.88
CA TRP A 142 -2.73 -1.23 -7.56
C TRP A 142 -2.56 -2.72 -7.80
N VAL A 143 -2.81 -3.52 -6.76
CA VAL A 143 -2.64 -4.97 -6.81
C VAL A 143 -3.99 -5.66 -6.78
N PHE A 144 -4.13 -6.69 -7.58
CA PHE A 144 -5.30 -7.59 -7.60
C PHE A 144 -4.91 -9.00 -8.04
N LYS A 145 -5.75 -9.99 -7.70
CA LYS A 145 -5.58 -11.39 -8.07
C LYS A 145 -6.56 -11.77 -9.17
N LYS A 146 -6.10 -12.55 -10.15
CA LYS A 146 -6.94 -13.19 -11.15
C LYS A 146 -6.46 -14.61 -11.37
N GLY A 147 -7.31 -15.61 -11.04
CA GLY A 147 -6.86 -16.99 -10.95
C GLY A 147 -5.72 -17.11 -9.93
N ASP A 148 -4.65 -17.81 -10.28
CA ASP A 148 -3.47 -18.03 -9.41
C ASP A 148 -2.36 -17.00 -9.63
N THR A 149 -2.70 -15.84 -10.19
CA THR A 149 -1.71 -14.81 -10.54
C THR A 149 -2.12 -13.45 -9.95
N TYR A 150 -1.16 -12.82 -9.28
CA TYR A 150 -1.27 -11.45 -8.84
C TYR A 150 -0.75 -10.51 -9.92
N TYR A 151 -1.45 -9.41 -10.09
CA TYR A 151 -1.12 -8.35 -11.03
C TYR A 151 -0.94 -7.05 -10.27
N MET A 152 0.09 -6.31 -10.63
CA MET A 152 0.29 -4.93 -10.18
C MET A 152 0.19 -4.00 -11.38
N ILE A 153 -0.61 -2.95 -11.27
CA ILE A 153 -0.75 -1.90 -12.29
C ILE A 153 -0.40 -0.57 -11.63
N GLY A 154 0.34 0.27 -12.33
CA GLY A 154 0.66 1.62 -11.88
C GLY A 154 1.26 2.46 -13.00
N GLN A 155 1.44 3.74 -12.73
CA GLN A 155 2.15 4.63 -13.65
C GLN A 155 3.66 4.44 -13.51
N SER A 156 4.42 4.60 -14.61
CA SER A 156 5.88 4.46 -14.59
C SER A 156 6.55 5.45 -13.64
N ILE A 157 6.03 6.67 -13.57
CA ILE A 157 6.42 7.74 -12.62
C ILE A 157 5.17 8.51 -12.21
N TRP A 158 5.27 9.36 -11.18
CA TRP A 158 4.20 10.26 -10.77
C TRP A 158 3.81 11.18 -11.96
N PHE A 159 2.51 11.18 -12.30
CA PHE A 159 1.98 11.82 -13.51
C PHE A 159 2.64 11.34 -14.81
N GLY A 160 3.28 10.17 -14.80
CA GLY A 160 3.81 9.54 -16.01
C GLY A 160 2.70 9.12 -16.96
N ARG A 161 3.04 9.04 -18.24
CA ARG A 161 2.07 8.69 -19.29
C ARG A 161 1.90 7.18 -19.46
N ASP A 162 2.94 6.42 -19.16
CA ASP A 162 2.91 4.96 -19.33
C ASP A 162 2.24 4.29 -18.14
N VAL A 163 1.23 3.50 -18.43
CA VAL A 163 0.59 2.60 -17.47
C VAL A 163 1.19 1.22 -17.65
N LEU A 164 1.84 0.76 -16.60
CA LEU A 164 2.58 -0.49 -16.56
C LEU A 164 1.78 -1.57 -15.85
N MET A 165 2.02 -2.82 -16.25
CA MET A 165 1.53 -4.00 -15.56
C MET A 165 2.69 -4.94 -15.29
N PHE A 166 2.68 -5.53 -14.11
CA PHE A 166 3.58 -6.59 -13.67
C PHE A 166 2.75 -7.78 -13.19
N ARG A 167 3.35 -8.96 -13.11
CA ARG A 167 2.69 -10.14 -12.54
C ARG A 167 3.57 -10.87 -11.54
N SER A 168 2.95 -11.57 -10.59
CA SER A 168 3.62 -12.41 -9.59
C SER A 168 2.79 -13.65 -9.25
N LYS A 169 3.45 -14.64 -8.63
CA LYS A 169 2.78 -15.78 -7.99
C LYS A 169 2.40 -15.52 -6.54
N HIS A 170 2.93 -14.46 -5.95
CA HIS A 170 2.71 -14.09 -4.56
C HIS A 170 2.29 -12.63 -4.43
N PRO A 171 1.45 -12.26 -3.43
CA PRO A 171 1.06 -10.88 -3.21
C PRO A 171 2.26 -9.99 -2.82
N TYR A 172 3.32 -10.56 -2.30
CA TYR A 172 4.55 -9.87 -1.91
C TYR A 172 5.66 -9.92 -2.98
N GLY A 173 5.33 -10.36 -4.21
CA GLY A 173 6.29 -10.39 -5.31
C GLY A 173 7.17 -11.66 -5.37
N PRO A 174 8.26 -11.65 -6.16
CA PRO A 174 8.63 -10.56 -7.04
C PRO A 174 7.61 -10.37 -8.18
N PHE A 175 7.27 -9.12 -8.48
CA PHE A 175 6.45 -8.77 -9.62
C PHE A 175 7.36 -8.56 -10.84
N VAL A 176 7.19 -9.37 -11.85
CA VAL A 176 8.03 -9.47 -13.06
C VAL A 176 7.21 -9.28 -14.33
N ASP A 177 7.83 -9.49 -15.49
CA ASP A 177 7.16 -9.45 -16.81
C ASP A 177 6.44 -8.11 -17.07
N GLN A 178 7.16 -7.02 -16.82
CA GLN A 178 6.67 -5.67 -17.08
C GLN A 178 6.15 -5.53 -18.52
N LYS A 179 4.95 -4.96 -18.64
CA LYS A 179 4.35 -4.57 -19.92
C LYS A 179 3.73 -3.19 -19.82
N THR A 180 3.93 -2.37 -20.83
CA THR A 180 3.15 -1.16 -21.02
C THR A 180 1.77 -1.57 -21.53
N LEU A 181 0.73 -1.27 -20.76
CA LEU A 181 -0.66 -1.52 -21.17
C LEU A 181 -1.12 -0.48 -22.18
N PHE A 182 -0.84 0.76 -21.90
CA PHE A 182 -1.09 1.90 -22.79
C PHE A 182 -0.29 3.12 -22.33
N THR A 183 -0.17 4.10 -23.23
CA THR A 183 0.42 5.41 -22.95
C THR A 183 -0.68 6.47 -23.05
N LEU A 184 -0.82 7.28 -22.01
CA LEU A 184 -1.80 8.38 -22.00
C LEU A 184 -1.43 9.41 -23.06
N PRO A 185 -2.41 10.03 -23.73
CA PRO A 185 -2.17 11.10 -24.71
C PRO A 185 -1.55 12.33 -24.03
N GLU A 186 -0.95 13.20 -24.84
CA GLU A 186 -0.44 14.51 -24.40
C GLU A 186 -1.58 15.44 -24.03
#